data_4c05570ed9abff0221292703cca7c2c0
#
_entry.id   4c05570ed9abff0221292703cca7c2c0
#
_cell.length_a   1.000
_cell.length_b   1.000
_cell.length_c   1.000
_cell.angle_alpha   90.00
_cell.angle_beta   90.00
_cell.angle_gamma   90.00
#
_symmetry.space_group_name_H-M   'P 1'
#
loop_
_entity.id
_entity.type
_entity.pdbx_description
1 polymer ?
#
loop_
_entity_poly.entity_id
_entity_poly.type
_entity_poly.pdbx_seq_one_letter_code
_entity_poly.pdbx_strand_id
1 'polypeptide(L)'
;ETATIASFLGYAVERNLAPEKEQKEFGKGSIKGLAAPETANNAACTGSFVPLLTLGIPGSGTTAILLGALIALNVTPGPRLMSDSPEIFWAVIVSMYIGNIVLLILNLPLIPYIAKVLTIPRTYLIPFILFFTLMGSYIGQNNSTELLILVGFGVCATILKFADYPLAPLLIGFILGSMLEDNFSRSMQLYDGVGFIFERPMTLGLIILAMVPVSYTHLTLPTTEAV
;
A
#
# COMPACT_ATOMS: atom_id res chain seq x y z
N GLU A 1 3.72 -1.47 0.42
CA GLU A 1 3.41 -0.57 -0.71
C GLU A 1 2.38 -1.22 -1.64
N THR A 2 2.53 -2.48 -2.02
CA THR A 2 1.53 -3.22 -2.82
C THR A 2 0.16 -3.21 -2.13
N ALA A 3 0.13 -3.37 -0.81
CA ALA A 3 -1.08 -3.34 -0.01
C ALA A 3 -1.78 -1.97 -0.04
N THR A 4 -1.02 -0.88 0.01
CA THR A 4 -1.58 0.48 -0.07
C THR A 4 -2.24 0.73 -1.42
N ILE A 5 -1.60 0.33 -2.52
CA ILE A 5 -2.17 0.44 -3.87
C ILE A 5 -3.44 -0.41 -3.98
N ALA A 6 -3.41 -1.64 -3.46
CA ALA A 6 -4.56 -2.53 -3.45
C ALA A 6 -5.74 -1.92 -2.67
N SER A 7 -5.50 -1.24 -1.53
CA SER A 7 -6.53 -0.54 -0.78
C SER A 7 -7.22 0.54 -1.61
N PHE A 8 -6.45 1.39 -2.30
CA PHE A 8 -7.03 2.43 -3.15
C PHE A 8 -7.82 1.84 -4.32
N LEU A 9 -7.30 0.80 -4.96
CA LEU A 9 -7.99 0.10 -6.04
C LEU A 9 -9.28 -0.56 -5.53
N GLY A 10 -9.22 -1.24 -4.39
CA GLY A 10 -10.38 -1.87 -3.75
C GLY A 10 -11.48 -0.86 -3.45
N TYR A 11 -11.11 0.29 -2.89
CA TYR A 11 -12.06 1.38 -2.65
C TYR A 11 -12.69 1.92 -3.94
N ALA A 12 -11.86 2.19 -4.95
CA ALA A 12 -12.32 2.77 -6.22
C ALA A 12 -13.25 1.79 -6.97
N VAL A 13 -12.88 0.51 -7.04
CA VAL A 13 -13.68 -0.52 -7.70
C VAL A 13 -15.02 -0.69 -7.00
N GLU A 14 -15.02 -0.85 -5.67
CA GLU A 14 -16.26 -1.03 -4.91
C GLU A 14 -17.18 0.17 -5.05
N ARG A 15 -16.64 1.39 -4.96
CA ARG A 15 -17.43 2.61 -5.15
C ARG A 15 -18.05 2.68 -6.53
N ASN A 16 -17.31 2.34 -7.60
CA ASN A 16 -17.80 2.42 -8.97
C ASN A 16 -18.85 1.34 -9.28
N LEU A 17 -18.76 0.18 -8.63
CA LEU A 17 -19.72 -0.92 -8.79
C LEU A 17 -20.96 -0.76 -7.91
N ALA A 18 -20.90 0.06 -6.87
CA ALA A 18 -22.01 0.30 -5.97
C ALA A 18 -23.16 1.06 -6.68
N PRO A 19 -24.43 0.81 -6.33
CA PRO A 19 -25.54 1.60 -6.81
C PRO A 19 -25.39 3.09 -6.46
N GLU A 20 -25.88 4.00 -7.28
CA GLU A 20 -25.74 5.47 -7.10
C GLU A 20 -26.12 5.97 -5.71
N LYS A 21 -27.13 5.37 -5.09
CA LYS A 21 -27.57 5.71 -3.73
C LYS A 21 -26.47 5.40 -2.71
N GLU A 22 -25.81 4.25 -2.83
CA GLU A 22 -24.74 3.82 -1.94
C GLU A 22 -23.42 4.56 -2.21
N GLN A 23 -23.14 4.94 -3.47
CA GLN A 23 -21.96 5.72 -3.83
C GLN A 23 -21.82 7.02 -3.03
N LYS A 24 -22.97 7.66 -2.72
CA LYS A 24 -23.02 8.91 -1.93
C LYS A 24 -22.65 8.74 -0.46
N GLU A 25 -22.65 7.51 0.03
CA GLU A 25 -22.29 7.17 1.41
C GLU A 25 -20.77 6.92 1.57
N PHE A 26 -20.06 6.72 0.46
CA PHE A 26 -18.60 6.56 0.49
C PHE A 26 -17.94 7.84 1.01
N GLY A 27 -17.01 7.68 1.96
CA GLY A 27 -16.42 8.79 2.71
C GLY A 27 -17.31 9.38 3.82
N LYS A 28 -18.56 8.87 3.98
CA LYS A 28 -19.53 9.33 4.99
C LYS A 28 -20.00 8.22 5.93
N GLY A 29 -19.24 7.15 6.06
CA GLY A 29 -19.54 6.02 6.94
C GLY A 29 -20.04 4.75 6.25
N SER A 30 -19.82 4.61 4.93
CA SER A 30 -20.12 3.39 4.19
C SER A 30 -19.31 2.20 4.74
N ILE A 31 -19.98 1.12 5.13
CA ILE A 31 -19.31 -0.12 5.56
C ILE A 31 -18.54 -0.74 4.39
N LYS A 32 -19.09 -0.71 3.17
CA LYS A 32 -18.42 -1.19 1.96
C LYS A 32 -17.16 -0.36 1.66
N GLY A 33 -17.24 0.97 1.87
CA GLY A 33 -16.13 1.88 1.70
C GLY A 33 -14.98 1.66 2.71
N LEU A 34 -15.22 0.92 3.79
CA LEU A 34 -14.20 0.47 4.74
C LEU A 34 -13.76 -0.98 4.45
N ALA A 35 -14.71 -1.88 4.25
CA ALA A 35 -14.43 -3.31 4.11
C ALA A 35 -13.65 -3.64 2.83
N ALA A 36 -13.95 -2.99 1.71
CA ALA A 36 -13.30 -3.27 0.43
C ALA A 36 -11.80 -2.94 0.43
N PRO A 37 -11.35 -1.72 0.83
CA PRO A 37 -9.92 -1.42 0.91
C PRO A 37 -9.16 -2.27 1.93
N GLU A 38 -9.77 -2.57 3.09
CA GLU A 38 -9.13 -3.41 4.11
C GLU A 38 -8.98 -4.86 3.64
N THR A 39 -10.00 -5.41 2.97
CA THR A 39 -9.93 -6.75 2.39
C THR A 39 -8.89 -6.81 1.27
N ALA A 40 -8.84 -5.80 0.40
CA ALA A 40 -7.85 -5.71 -0.67
C ALA A 40 -6.41 -5.58 -0.12
N ASN A 41 -6.21 -4.83 0.96
CA ASN A 41 -4.95 -4.72 1.68
C ASN A 41 -4.48 -6.09 2.17
N ASN A 42 -5.32 -6.79 2.91
CA ASN A 42 -5.01 -8.11 3.45
C ASN A 42 -4.73 -9.15 2.34
N ALA A 43 -5.52 -9.12 1.27
CA ALA A 43 -5.32 -9.98 0.11
C ALA A 43 -3.97 -9.72 -0.58
N ALA A 44 -3.58 -8.46 -0.74
CA ALA A 44 -2.30 -8.08 -1.34
C ALA A 44 -1.10 -8.48 -0.46
N CYS A 45 -1.22 -8.33 0.88
CA CYS A 45 -0.21 -8.81 1.82
C CYS A 45 -0.01 -10.32 1.68
N THR A 46 -1.09 -11.08 1.70
CA THR A 46 -1.05 -12.55 1.54
C THR A 46 -0.53 -12.93 0.15
N GLY A 47 -1.00 -12.24 -0.89
CA GLY A 47 -0.58 -12.46 -2.28
C GLY A 47 0.92 -12.26 -2.51
N SER A 48 1.57 -11.39 -1.74
CA SER A 48 3.02 -11.15 -1.86
C SER A 48 3.89 -12.33 -1.42
N PHE A 49 3.33 -13.29 -0.68
CA PHE A 49 4.03 -14.54 -0.34
C PHE A 49 4.12 -15.51 -1.52
N VAL A 50 3.20 -15.43 -2.48
CA VAL A 50 3.23 -16.31 -3.65
C VAL A 50 4.51 -16.15 -4.45
N PRO A 51 4.88 -14.96 -4.96
CA PRO A 51 6.14 -14.78 -5.67
C PRO A 51 7.37 -15.02 -4.78
N LEU A 52 7.29 -14.71 -3.48
CA LEU A 52 8.37 -14.99 -2.54
C LEU A 52 8.68 -16.48 -2.47
N LEU A 53 7.67 -17.30 -2.19
CA LEU A 53 7.88 -18.74 -1.96
C LEU A 53 8.13 -19.51 -3.26
N THR A 54 7.52 -19.08 -4.39
CA THR A 54 7.61 -19.79 -5.66
C THR A 54 8.75 -19.34 -6.56
N LEU A 55 9.11 -18.06 -6.52
CA LEU A 55 10.14 -17.46 -7.39
C LEU A 55 11.34 -16.91 -6.62
N GLY A 56 11.24 -16.78 -5.30
CA GLY A 56 12.25 -16.10 -4.49
C GLY A 56 12.26 -14.57 -4.67
N ILE A 57 11.16 -14.01 -5.16
CA ILE A 57 11.03 -12.58 -5.43
C ILE A 57 10.13 -11.94 -4.37
N PRO A 58 10.68 -11.04 -3.52
CA PRO A 58 9.86 -10.39 -2.50
C PRO A 58 8.96 -9.32 -3.14
N GLY A 59 7.66 -9.35 -2.83
CA GLY A 59 6.66 -8.38 -3.30
C GLY A 59 6.48 -7.15 -2.39
N SER A 60 7.15 -7.13 -1.23
CA SER A 60 7.05 -6.06 -0.24
C SER A 60 8.30 -6.01 0.64
N GLY A 61 8.49 -4.91 1.39
CA GLY A 61 9.59 -4.81 2.37
C GLY A 61 9.54 -5.92 3.42
N THR A 62 8.36 -6.27 3.92
CA THR A 62 8.16 -7.36 4.88
C THR A 62 8.58 -8.71 4.30
N THR A 63 8.19 -9.00 3.06
CA THR A 63 8.59 -10.25 2.38
C THR A 63 10.09 -10.26 2.02
N ALA A 64 10.71 -9.09 1.81
CA ALA A 64 12.16 -8.99 1.64
C ALA A 64 12.93 -9.35 2.93
N ILE A 65 12.43 -8.89 4.09
CA ILE A 65 13.01 -9.28 5.39
C ILE A 65 12.84 -10.79 5.62
N LEU A 66 11.68 -11.33 5.30
CA LEU A 66 11.43 -12.77 5.40
C LEU A 66 12.34 -13.58 4.47
N LEU A 67 12.56 -13.10 3.23
CA LEU A 67 13.53 -13.69 2.32
C LEU A 67 14.92 -13.75 2.96
N GLY A 68 15.39 -12.64 3.53
CA GLY A 68 16.67 -12.60 4.23
C GLY A 68 16.73 -13.59 5.40
N ALA A 69 15.67 -13.70 6.18
CA ALA A 69 15.58 -14.66 7.30
C ALA A 69 15.62 -16.12 6.81
N LEU A 70 14.89 -16.45 5.74
CA LEU A 70 14.93 -17.80 5.15
C LEU A 70 16.33 -18.16 4.64
N ILE A 71 17.00 -17.23 3.94
CA ILE A 71 18.38 -17.42 3.47
C ILE A 71 19.35 -17.61 4.63
N ALA A 72 19.21 -16.82 5.71
CA ALA A 72 20.03 -16.97 6.92
C ALA A 72 19.84 -18.34 7.60
N LEU A 73 18.69 -18.95 7.43
CA LEU A 73 18.39 -20.31 7.90
C LEU A 73 18.76 -21.40 6.87
N ASN A 74 19.53 -21.05 5.83
CA ASN A 74 19.89 -21.93 4.72
C ASN A 74 18.69 -22.47 3.92
N VAL A 75 17.58 -21.76 3.92
CA VAL A 75 16.40 -22.05 3.10
C VAL A 75 16.34 -21.10 1.93
N THR A 76 16.45 -21.61 0.71
CA THR A 76 16.40 -20.79 -0.50
C THR A 76 14.97 -20.81 -1.08
N PRO A 77 14.20 -19.71 -0.94
CA PRO A 77 12.92 -19.61 -1.62
C PRO A 77 13.08 -19.63 -3.13
N GLY A 78 12.11 -20.23 -3.80
CA GLY A 78 12.17 -20.35 -5.26
C GLY A 78 11.39 -21.57 -5.78
N PRO A 79 11.50 -21.87 -7.08
CA PRO A 79 10.73 -22.93 -7.74
C PRO A 79 10.87 -24.33 -7.11
N ARG A 80 11.98 -24.58 -6.43
CA ARG A 80 12.26 -25.87 -5.79
C ARG A 80 11.97 -25.90 -4.29
N LEU A 81 11.55 -24.80 -3.67
CA LEU A 81 11.29 -24.77 -2.23
C LEU A 81 10.30 -25.84 -1.79
N MET A 82 9.26 -26.05 -2.60
CA MET A 82 8.21 -27.03 -2.31
C MET A 82 8.73 -28.49 -2.40
N SER A 83 9.75 -28.75 -3.20
CA SER A 83 10.39 -30.08 -3.31
C SER A 83 11.55 -30.28 -2.34
N ASP A 84 12.38 -29.26 -2.16
CA ASP A 84 13.62 -29.36 -1.38
C ASP A 84 13.36 -29.17 0.13
N SER A 85 12.34 -28.38 0.49
CA SER A 85 11.97 -28.08 1.88
C SER A 85 10.45 -27.95 2.05
N PRO A 86 9.68 -29.01 1.78
CA PRO A 86 8.21 -28.98 1.81
C PRO A 86 7.67 -28.60 3.20
N GLU A 87 8.36 -29.01 4.26
CA GLU A 87 7.97 -28.70 5.64
C GLU A 87 7.94 -27.19 5.90
N ILE A 88 8.96 -26.46 5.43
CA ILE A 88 9.05 -25.01 5.60
C ILE A 88 8.02 -24.30 4.73
N PHE A 89 7.85 -24.76 3.48
CA PHE A 89 6.82 -24.21 2.59
C PHE A 89 5.44 -24.28 3.22
N TRP A 90 5.04 -25.45 3.69
CA TRP A 90 3.74 -25.66 4.31
C TRP A 90 3.63 -25.03 5.70
N ALA A 91 4.74 -24.98 6.48
CA ALA A 91 4.74 -24.30 7.78
C ALA A 91 4.43 -22.83 7.65
N VAL A 92 4.97 -22.13 6.64
CA VAL A 92 4.65 -20.72 6.39
C VAL A 92 3.15 -20.55 6.10
N ILE A 93 2.59 -21.37 5.21
CA ILE A 93 1.17 -21.30 4.84
C ILE A 93 0.27 -21.59 6.06
N VAL A 94 0.54 -22.66 6.79
CA VAL A 94 -0.25 -23.04 7.97
C VAL A 94 -0.14 -21.99 9.07
N SER A 95 1.04 -21.40 9.28
CA SER A 95 1.24 -20.33 10.26
C SER A 95 0.39 -19.10 9.97
N MET A 96 0.17 -18.77 8.68
CA MET A 96 -0.71 -17.67 8.28
C MET A 96 -2.18 -17.96 8.63
N TYR A 97 -2.66 -19.19 8.42
CA TYR A 97 -4.01 -19.57 8.83
C TYR A 97 -4.18 -19.53 10.36
N ILE A 98 -3.23 -20.11 11.10
CA ILE A 98 -3.26 -20.07 12.57
C ILE A 98 -3.18 -18.63 13.06
N GLY A 99 -2.29 -17.82 12.49
CA GLY A 99 -2.16 -16.40 12.81
C GLY A 99 -3.46 -15.63 12.61
N ASN A 100 -4.18 -15.87 11.51
CA ASN A 100 -5.48 -15.24 11.26
C ASN A 100 -6.54 -15.65 12.30
N ILE A 101 -6.57 -16.91 12.70
CA ILE A 101 -7.49 -17.37 13.77
C ILE A 101 -7.16 -16.68 15.10
N VAL A 102 -5.87 -16.63 15.45
CA VAL A 102 -5.41 -15.95 16.69
C VAL A 102 -5.76 -14.46 16.63
N LEU A 103 -5.52 -13.79 15.50
CA LEU A 103 -5.88 -12.37 15.30
C LEU A 103 -7.39 -12.16 15.48
N LEU A 104 -8.21 -13.05 14.95
CA LEU A 104 -9.67 -12.95 15.11
C LEU A 104 -10.08 -13.07 16.57
N ILE A 105 -9.55 -14.05 17.28
CA ILE A 105 -9.84 -14.28 18.71
C ILE A 105 -9.37 -13.08 19.56
N LEU A 106 -8.25 -12.46 19.24
CA LEU A 106 -7.74 -11.31 19.98
C LEU A 106 -8.48 -10.02 19.64
N ASN A 107 -8.71 -9.75 18.35
CA ASN A 107 -9.26 -8.47 17.91
C ASN A 107 -10.76 -8.34 18.22
N LEU A 108 -11.57 -9.39 18.02
CA LEU A 108 -13.01 -9.29 18.25
C LEU A 108 -13.39 -8.75 19.63
N PRO A 109 -12.85 -9.28 20.75
CA PRO A 109 -13.13 -8.72 22.08
C PRO A 109 -12.44 -7.40 22.32
N LEU A 110 -11.31 -7.10 21.66
CA LEU A 110 -10.52 -5.89 21.88
C LEU A 110 -11.11 -4.66 21.18
N ILE A 111 -11.79 -4.83 20.04
CA ILE A 111 -12.40 -3.74 19.27
C ILE A 111 -13.29 -2.82 20.12
N PRO A 112 -14.24 -3.31 20.94
CA PRO A 112 -15.08 -2.43 21.76
C PRO A 112 -14.29 -1.59 22.76
N TYR A 113 -13.17 -2.08 23.26
CA TYR A 113 -12.33 -1.34 24.20
C TYR A 113 -11.51 -0.26 23.48
N ILE A 114 -10.92 -0.59 22.34
CA ILE A 114 -10.18 0.37 21.49
C ILE A 114 -11.12 1.45 20.95
N ALA A 115 -12.35 1.07 20.54
CA ALA A 115 -13.33 2.02 20.06
C ALA A 115 -13.71 3.08 21.11
N LYS A 116 -13.59 2.79 22.41
CA LYS A 116 -13.78 3.78 23.46
C LYS A 116 -12.80 4.96 23.37
N VAL A 117 -11.63 4.77 22.80
CA VAL A 117 -10.68 5.88 22.55
C VAL A 117 -11.30 6.95 21.66
N LEU A 118 -12.17 6.56 20.72
CA LEU A 118 -12.87 7.49 19.83
C LEU A 118 -13.92 8.35 20.56
N THR A 119 -14.29 8.00 21.81
CA THR A 119 -15.21 8.82 22.63
C THR A 119 -14.50 9.99 23.32
N ILE A 120 -13.17 10.01 23.31
CA ILE A 120 -12.37 11.12 23.83
C ILE A 120 -12.64 12.38 23.00
N PRO A 121 -12.92 13.53 23.61
CA PRO A 121 -13.13 14.78 22.87
C PRO A 121 -11.96 15.08 21.95
N ARG A 122 -12.27 15.51 20.73
CA ARG A 122 -11.27 15.81 19.68
C ARG A 122 -10.21 16.81 20.13
N THR A 123 -10.57 17.71 21.04
CA THR A 123 -9.66 18.71 21.62
C THR A 123 -8.46 18.08 22.32
N TYR A 124 -8.62 16.91 22.93
CA TYR A 124 -7.52 16.15 23.55
C TYR A 124 -6.91 15.13 22.59
N LEU A 125 -7.76 14.51 21.78
CA LEU A 125 -7.32 13.44 20.88
C LEU A 125 -6.36 13.95 19.80
N ILE A 126 -6.62 15.12 19.20
CA ILE A 126 -5.78 15.68 18.13
C ILE A 126 -4.36 15.99 18.62
N PRO A 127 -4.13 16.74 19.71
CA PRO A 127 -2.79 16.97 20.22
C PRO A 127 -2.05 15.68 20.57
N PHE A 128 -2.77 14.68 21.10
CA PHE A 128 -2.20 13.38 21.46
C PHE A 128 -1.72 12.63 20.23
N ILE A 129 -2.55 12.57 19.17
CA ILE A 129 -2.17 11.97 17.90
C ILE A 129 -0.96 12.69 17.29
N LEU A 130 -0.96 14.03 17.26
CA LEU A 130 0.16 14.81 16.75
C LEU A 130 1.45 14.53 17.52
N PHE A 131 1.37 14.51 18.84
CA PHE A 131 2.52 14.20 19.69
C PHE A 131 3.12 12.82 19.35
N PHE A 132 2.28 11.78 19.31
CA PHE A 132 2.76 10.43 18.97
C PHE A 132 3.26 10.32 17.53
N THR A 133 2.66 11.03 16.60
CA THR A 133 3.13 11.04 15.20
C THR A 133 4.52 11.66 15.10
N LEU A 134 4.75 12.80 15.76
CA LEU A 134 6.06 13.47 15.79
C LEU A 134 7.11 12.59 16.50
N MET A 135 6.75 12.05 17.67
CA MET A 135 7.65 11.15 18.42
C MET A 135 7.97 9.87 17.65
N GLY A 136 6.95 9.26 17.05
CA GLY A 136 7.12 8.03 16.27
C GLY A 136 8.01 8.25 15.04
N SER A 137 7.84 9.35 14.32
CA SER A 137 8.69 9.72 13.18
C SER A 137 10.15 9.92 13.63
N TYR A 138 10.37 10.64 14.72
CA TYR A 138 11.73 10.87 15.24
C TYR A 138 12.41 9.59 15.72
N ILE A 139 11.70 8.75 16.51
CA ILE A 139 12.26 7.52 17.07
C ILE A 139 12.53 6.49 15.95
N GLY A 140 11.66 6.43 14.92
CA GLY A 140 11.76 5.44 13.85
C GLY A 140 13.05 5.51 13.06
N GLN A 141 13.56 6.71 12.80
CA GLN A 141 14.77 6.95 11.99
C GLN A 141 15.91 7.62 12.77
N ASN A 142 15.61 8.07 13.98
CA ASN A 142 16.53 8.82 14.84
C ASN A 142 17.15 10.05 14.13
N ASN A 143 16.37 10.69 13.25
CA ASN A 143 16.81 11.75 12.36
C ASN A 143 15.83 12.94 12.38
N SER A 144 16.36 14.11 12.66
CA SER A 144 15.58 15.37 12.67
C SER A 144 15.08 15.80 11.28
N THR A 145 15.73 15.35 10.22
CA THR A 145 15.33 15.64 8.83
C THR A 145 13.97 15.01 8.51
N GLU A 146 13.71 13.80 8.99
CA GLU A 146 12.42 13.11 8.84
C GLU A 146 11.28 13.93 9.49
N LEU A 147 11.57 14.51 10.66
CA LEU A 147 10.61 15.35 11.35
C LEU A 147 10.30 16.64 10.55
N LEU A 148 11.30 17.28 9.96
CA LEU A 148 11.12 18.46 9.10
C LEU A 148 10.31 18.12 7.85
N ILE A 149 10.59 16.97 7.23
CA ILE A 149 9.83 16.47 6.08
C ILE A 149 8.38 16.20 6.47
N LEU A 150 8.14 15.53 7.59
CA LEU A 150 6.78 15.26 8.09
C LEU A 150 5.99 16.57 8.31
N VAL A 151 6.58 17.54 8.99
CA VAL A 151 5.93 18.85 9.24
C VAL A 151 5.72 19.61 7.94
N GLY A 152 6.71 19.64 7.04
CA GLY A 152 6.63 20.29 5.74
C GLY A 152 5.50 19.71 4.87
N PHE A 153 5.43 18.39 4.77
CA PHE A 153 4.33 17.72 4.07
C PHE A 153 2.98 17.92 4.73
N GLY A 154 2.92 17.95 6.07
CA GLY A 154 1.69 18.23 6.81
C GLY A 154 1.15 19.64 6.52
N VAL A 155 2.02 20.65 6.48
CA VAL A 155 1.66 22.01 6.09
C VAL A 155 1.22 22.07 4.63
N CYS A 156 1.98 21.47 3.73
CA CYS A 156 1.65 21.40 2.30
C CYS A 156 0.28 20.73 2.08
N ALA A 157 0.04 19.58 2.69
CA ALA A 157 -1.24 18.89 2.62
C ALA A 157 -2.41 19.72 3.16
N THR A 158 -2.16 20.50 4.22
CA THR A 158 -3.17 21.40 4.78
C THR A 158 -3.53 22.51 3.80
N ILE A 159 -2.53 23.14 3.17
CA ILE A 159 -2.72 24.18 2.14
C ILE A 159 -3.50 23.61 0.95
N LEU A 160 -3.09 22.44 0.44
CA LEU A 160 -3.78 21.77 -0.67
C LEU A 160 -5.23 21.44 -0.34
N LYS A 161 -5.50 21.00 0.89
CA LYS A 161 -6.86 20.72 1.36
C LYS A 161 -7.72 22.01 1.44
N PHE A 162 -7.16 23.13 1.84
CA PHE A 162 -7.86 24.42 1.80
C PHE A 162 -8.14 24.90 0.37
N ALA A 163 -7.34 24.46 -0.59
CA ALA A 163 -7.55 24.73 -2.03
C ALA A 163 -8.41 23.67 -2.72
N ASP A 164 -9.10 22.81 -1.96
CA ASP A 164 -9.96 21.71 -2.43
C ASP A 164 -9.25 20.66 -3.32
N TYR A 165 -7.91 20.55 -3.23
CA TYR A 165 -7.18 19.50 -3.92
C TYR A 165 -7.29 18.15 -3.19
N PRO A 166 -7.57 17.05 -3.90
CA PRO A 166 -7.60 15.72 -3.31
C PRO A 166 -6.20 15.26 -2.89
N LEU A 167 -6.04 14.82 -1.63
CA LEU A 167 -4.74 14.39 -1.09
C LEU A 167 -4.33 12.97 -1.51
N ALA A 168 -5.29 12.13 -1.95
CA ALA A 168 -5.01 10.75 -2.33
C ALA A 168 -4.00 10.62 -3.48
N PRO A 169 -4.08 11.38 -4.60
CA PRO A 169 -3.07 11.36 -5.65
C PRO A 169 -1.68 11.79 -5.17
N LEU A 170 -1.60 12.77 -4.24
CA LEU A 170 -0.33 13.20 -3.66
C LEU A 170 0.33 12.07 -2.87
N LEU A 171 -0.45 11.36 -2.02
CA LEU A 171 0.06 10.24 -1.24
C LEU A 171 0.49 9.07 -2.14
N ILE A 172 -0.30 8.74 -3.14
CA ILE A 172 0.03 7.69 -4.11
C ILE A 172 1.31 8.06 -4.87
N GLY A 173 1.41 9.30 -5.36
CA GLY A 173 2.60 9.80 -6.06
C GLY A 173 3.85 9.75 -5.19
N PHE A 174 3.75 10.11 -3.92
CA PHE A 174 4.85 10.04 -2.97
C PHE A 174 5.31 8.60 -2.72
N ILE A 175 4.36 7.66 -2.52
CA ILE A 175 4.67 6.24 -2.30
C ILE A 175 5.26 5.59 -3.55
N LEU A 176 4.68 5.86 -4.72
CA LEU A 176 5.13 5.27 -5.98
C LEU A 176 6.41 5.91 -6.51
N GLY A 177 6.70 7.16 -6.14
CA GLY A 177 7.86 7.91 -6.61
C GLY A 177 9.17 7.19 -6.37
N SER A 178 9.43 6.75 -5.14
CA SER A 178 10.66 6.02 -4.80
C SER A 178 10.75 4.68 -5.53
N MET A 179 9.64 3.94 -5.63
CA MET A 179 9.62 2.68 -6.39
C MET A 179 9.89 2.89 -7.88
N LEU A 180 9.35 3.95 -8.45
CA LEU A 180 9.57 4.30 -9.85
C LEU A 180 11.04 4.68 -10.08
N GLU A 181 11.59 5.52 -9.20
CA GLU A 181 12.99 5.97 -9.29
C GLU A 181 13.96 4.79 -9.15
N ASP A 182 13.78 3.93 -8.16
CA ASP A 182 14.63 2.76 -7.93
C ASP A 182 14.59 1.78 -9.10
N ASN A 183 13.41 1.44 -9.57
CA ASN A 183 13.26 0.50 -10.69
C ASN A 183 13.72 1.09 -12.02
N PHE A 184 13.47 2.39 -12.24
CA PHE A 184 13.94 3.09 -13.43
C PHE A 184 15.48 3.18 -13.44
N SER A 185 16.09 3.59 -12.33
CA SER A 185 17.54 3.67 -12.19
C SER A 185 18.21 2.30 -12.38
N ARG A 186 17.64 1.25 -11.81
CA ARG A 186 18.11 -0.13 -12.03
C ARG A 186 18.00 -0.53 -13.49
N SER A 187 16.90 -0.21 -14.16
CA SER A 187 16.71 -0.52 -15.57
C SER A 187 17.70 0.24 -16.44
N MET A 188 17.94 1.51 -16.16
CA MET A 188 18.95 2.32 -16.84
C MET A 188 20.39 1.74 -16.72
N GLN A 189 20.74 1.23 -15.53
CA GLN A 189 22.05 0.61 -15.32
C GLN A 189 22.19 -0.75 -16.02
N LEU A 190 21.10 -1.53 -16.09
CA LEU A 190 21.13 -2.86 -16.73
C LEU A 190 21.16 -2.80 -18.26
N TYR A 191 20.65 -1.73 -18.85
CA TYR A 191 20.45 -1.62 -20.31
C TYR A 191 21.14 -0.41 -20.96
N ASP A 192 22.10 0.21 -20.26
CA ASP A 192 22.89 1.34 -20.78
C ASP A 192 22.04 2.49 -21.38
N GLY A 193 20.94 2.82 -20.70
CA GLY A 193 20.10 3.95 -21.09
C GLY A 193 18.63 3.59 -21.30
N VAL A 194 17.86 4.51 -21.88
CA VAL A 194 16.40 4.39 -22.06
C VAL A 194 15.97 3.47 -23.20
N GLY A 195 16.91 2.94 -24.00
CA GLY A 195 16.65 2.07 -25.15
C GLY A 195 15.80 0.85 -24.83
N PHE A 196 15.92 0.31 -23.62
CA PHE A 196 15.16 -0.85 -23.15
C PHE A 196 13.64 -0.69 -23.26
N ILE A 197 13.13 0.56 -23.25
CA ILE A 197 11.69 0.83 -23.37
C ILE A 197 11.18 0.37 -24.74
N PHE A 198 11.96 0.59 -25.79
CA PHE A 198 11.58 0.28 -27.18
C PHE A 198 12.04 -1.11 -27.62
N GLU A 199 13.15 -1.58 -27.10
CA GLU A 199 13.74 -2.87 -27.46
C GLU A 199 13.00 -4.06 -26.87
N ARG A 200 12.23 -3.85 -25.79
CA ARG A 200 11.48 -4.90 -25.13
C ARG A 200 9.98 -4.75 -25.33
N PRO A 201 9.36 -5.65 -26.10
CA PRO A 201 7.92 -5.56 -26.42
C PRO A 201 7.04 -5.63 -25.17
N MET A 202 7.48 -6.36 -24.14
CA MET A 202 6.76 -6.44 -22.88
C MET A 202 6.76 -5.10 -22.12
N THR A 203 7.90 -4.42 -22.07
CA THR A 203 8.04 -3.09 -21.44
C THR A 203 7.21 -2.06 -22.19
N LEU A 204 7.32 -2.05 -23.50
CA LEU A 204 6.54 -1.15 -24.35
C LEU A 204 5.03 -1.40 -24.19
N GLY A 205 4.60 -2.67 -24.18
CA GLY A 205 3.20 -3.03 -23.99
C GLY A 205 2.65 -2.58 -22.63
N LEU A 206 3.41 -2.73 -21.54
CA LEU A 206 3.01 -2.27 -20.21
C LEU A 206 2.95 -0.74 -20.12
N ILE A 207 3.88 -0.03 -20.74
CA ILE A 207 3.86 1.45 -20.79
C ILE A 207 2.63 1.94 -21.57
N ILE A 208 2.35 1.37 -22.74
CA ILE A 208 1.17 1.70 -23.52
C ILE A 208 -0.10 1.43 -22.71
N LEU A 209 -0.18 0.26 -22.07
CA LEU A 209 -1.31 -0.09 -21.21
C LEU A 209 -1.52 0.89 -20.05
N ALA A 210 -0.43 1.39 -19.46
CA ALA A 210 -0.48 2.38 -18.39
C ALA A 210 -0.90 3.78 -18.91
N MET A 211 -0.54 4.13 -20.13
CA MET A 211 -0.89 5.41 -20.75
C MET A 211 -2.36 5.49 -21.21
N VAL A 212 -3.00 4.36 -21.53
CA VAL A 212 -4.40 4.33 -21.99
C VAL A 212 -5.38 4.94 -20.97
N PRO A 213 -5.38 4.55 -19.67
CA PRO A 213 -6.26 5.17 -18.68
C PRO A 213 -5.99 6.66 -18.51
N VAL A 214 -4.71 7.08 -18.53
CA VAL A 214 -4.32 8.48 -18.38
C VAL A 214 -4.88 9.31 -19.55
N SER A 215 -4.70 8.82 -20.77
CA SER A 215 -5.23 9.50 -21.98
C SER A 215 -6.75 9.53 -21.95
N TYR A 216 -7.41 8.45 -21.54
CA TYR A 216 -8.87 8.39 -21.43
C TYR A 216 -9.40 9.41 -20.42
N THR A 217 -8.81 9.49 -19.23
CA THR A 217 -9.25 10.45 -18.19
C THR A 217 -9.02 11.90 -18.63
N HIS A 218 -7.91 12.21 -19.32
CA HIS A 218 -7.65 13.56 -19.79
C HIS A 218 -8.52 13.97 -21.00
N LEU A 219 -8.94 13.03 -21.83
CA LEU A 219 -9.76 13.31 -23.00
C LEU A 219 -11.26 13.29 -22.73
N THR A 220 -11.72 12.55 -21.73
CA THR A 220 -13.16 12.31 -21.48
C THR A 220 -13.73 13.03 -20.27
N LEU A 221 -12.88 13.51 -19.34
CA LEU A 221 -13.35 14.38 -18.28
C LEU A 221 -13.47 15.80 -18.81
N PRO A 222 -14.69 16.35 -18.93
CA PRO A 222 -14.83 17.77 -19.19
C PRO A 222 -14.20 18.56 -18.04
N THR A 223 -13.43 19.57 -18.34
CA THR A 223 -12.77 20.50 -17.40
C THR A 223 -13.77 21.35 -16.57
N THR A 224 -15.02 20.92 -16.46
CA THR A 224 -16.15 21.71 -15.94
C THR A 224 -16.98 20.99 -14.86
N GLU A 225 -16.38 20.10 -14.04
CA GLU A 225 -17.02 19.72 -12.77
C GLU A 225 -16.00 19.82 -11.63
N ALA A 226 -15.42 20.99 -11.48
CA ALA A 226 -14.85 21.50 -10.25
C ALA A 226 -15.80 22.59 -9.74
N VAL A 227 -16.95 22.18 -9.16
CA VAL A 227 -17.76 23.01 -8.24
C VAL A 227 -18.22 22.11 -7.10
#